data_be4514fefc1ab5c1c95c5540069b68da
#
_entry.id   be4514fefc1ab5c1c95c5540069b68da
#
_cell.length_a   1.000
_cell.length_b   1.000
_cell.length_c   1.000
_cell.angle_alpha   90.00
_cell.angle_beta   90.00
_cell.angle_gamma   90.00
#
_symmetry.space_group_name_H-M   'P 1'
#
loop_
_entity.id
_entity.type
_entity.pdbx_description
1 polymer ?
#
loop_
_entity_poly.entity_id
_entity_poly.type
_entity_poly.pdbx_seq_one_letter_code
_entity_poly.pdbx_strand_id
1 'polypeptide(L)'
;MVLAELERGTAAGPYRGIGEFHLYDSTDANGPVARKLMQLAEQRRLVVLAHVDDVAIDLLMAHTASQGQSVRLIWAHTGIGGVPVARVDALLARYPGLVGELSYRPGLVCDGGQLCPEWRDLLLKHPTRFVIGSDTWVNQRWQHYEAQMRDYRTWLGGLPANVAQRVAWGNAAALLGVDGR
;
A
#
# COMPACT_ATOMS: atom_id res chain seq x y z
N MET A 1 -22.39 11.49 -1.14
CA MET A 1 -21.22 12.37 -1.36
C MET A 1 -20.10 11.62 -2.11
N VAL A 2 -19.51 10.55 -1.58
CA VAL A 2 -18.40 9.81 -2.26
C VAL A 2 -18.79 9.27 -3.64
N LEU A 3 -19.97 8.66 -3.79
CA LEU A 3 -20.44 8.14 -5.09
C LEU A 3 -20.56 9.22 -6.14
N ALA A 4 -21.19 10.34 -5.81
CA ALA A 4 -21.37 11.47 -6.74
C ALA A 4 -20.00 12.06 -7.16
N GLU A 5 -19.03 12.08 -6.25
CA GLU A 5 -17.66 12.53 -6.55
C GLU A 5 -16.94 11.57 -7.50
N LEU A 6 -17.05 10.27 -7.27
CA LEU A 6 -16.49 9.25 -8.14
C LEU A 6 -17.10 9.29 -9.55
N GLU A 7 -18.40 9.56 -9.65
CA GLU A 7 -19.12 9.72 -10.92
C GLU A 7 -18.73 10.99 -11.67
N ARG A 8 -18.47 12.07 -10.94
CA ARG A 8 -18.01 13.34 -11.52
C ARG A 8 -16.62 13.23 -12.13
N GLY A 9 -15.72 12.50 -11.49
CA GLY A 9 -14.32 12.42 -11.91
C GLY A 9 -13.60 13.76 -11.82
N THR A 10 -12.53 13.90 -12.60
CA THR A 10 -11.71 15.10 -12.72
C THR A 10 -11.55 15.50 -14.18
N ALA A 11 -10.99 16.68 -14.47
CA ALA A 11 -10.62 17.09 -15.82
C ALA A 11 -9.60 16.12 -16.47
N ALA A 12 -8.81 15.39 -15.68
CA ALA A 12 -7.86 14.39 -16.15
C ALA A 12 -8.45 12.98 -16.31
N GLY A 13 -9.75 12.81 -15.99
CA GLY A 13 -10.44 11.51 -16.09
C GLY A 13 -11.03 11.01 -14.78
N PRO A 14 -11.47 9.74 -14.74
CA PRO A 14 -12.10 9.16 -13.57
C PRO A 14 -11.10 8.93 -12.43
N TYR A 15 -11.58 8.96 -11.20
CA TYR A 15 -10.80 8.52 -10.04
C TYR A 15 -10.45 7.03 -10.16
N ARG A 16 -9.23 6.67 -9.78
CA ARG A 16 -8.72 5.30 -9.86
C ARG A 16 -8.65 4.61 -8.50
N GLY A 17 -8.88 5.34 -7.43
CA GLY A 17 -8.81 4.81 -6.07
C GLY A 17 -9.60 5.62 -5.06
N ILE A 18 -9.68 5.09 -3.86
CA ILE A 18 -10.30 5.69 -2.68
C ILE A 18 -9.31 5.60 -1.53
N GLY A 19 -9.09 6.69 -0.84
CA GLY A 19 -8.20 6.79 0.34
C GLY A 19 -7.44 8.12 0.33
N GLU A 20 -6.58 8.34 1.24
CA GLU A 20 -6.23 7.46 2.35
C GLU A 20 -7.29 7.59 3.47
N PHE A 21 -7.72 6.47 4.05
CA PHE A 21 -8.51 6.50 5.26
C PHE A 21 -7.77 5.78 6.39
N HIS A 22 -8.03 6.20 7.61
CA HIS A 22 -7.35 5.72 8.82
C HIS A 22 -8.35 4.98 9.71
N LEU A 23 -7.98 3.77 10.15
CA LEU A 23 -8.66 3.04 11.21
C LEU A 23 -7.61 2.71 12.28
N TYR A 24 -7.71 3.38 13.40
CA TYR A 24 -6.79 3.19 14.54
C TYR A 24 -7.28 2.08 15.49
N ASP A 25 -8.56 1.73 15.42
CA ASP A 25 -9.15 0.54 16.03
C ASP A 25 -9.60 -0.41 14.93
N SER A 26 -9.06 -1.64 14.96
CA SER A 26 -9.39 -2.68 13.96
C SER A 26 -10.90 -2.94 13.87
N THR A 27 -11.66 -2.78 14.98
CA THR A 27 -13.10 -3.02 15.00
C THR A 27 -13.89 -2.06 14.10
N ASP A 28 -13.34 -0.87 13.82
CA ASP A 28 -13.93 0.10 12.90
C ASP A 28 -14.00 -0.42 11.47
N ALA A 29 -13.14 -1.37 11.10
CA ALA A 29 -13.21 -2.06 9.83
C ALA A 29 -14.52 -2.84 9.62
N ASN A 30 -15.23 -3.17 10.71
CA ASN A 30 -16.57 -3.78 10.67
C ASN A 30 -17.71 -2.75 10.58
N GLY A 31 -17.40 -1.47 10.59
CA GLY A 31 -18.39 -0.41 10.50
C GLY A 31 -19.12 -0.38 9.15
N PRO A 32 -20.33 0.19 9.10
CA PRO A 32 -21.14 0.22 7.88
C PRO A 32 -20.49 1.01 6.73
N VAL A 33 -19.67 2.00 7.05
CA VAL A 33 -18.95 2.81 6.05
C VAL A 33 -17.83 1.98 5.42
N ALA A 34 -16.99 1.31 6.22
CA ALA A 34 -15.92 0.45 5.74
C ALA A 34 -16.45 -0.68 4.85
N ARG A 35 -17.54 -1.35 5.27
CA ARG A 35 -18.22 -2.38 4.47
C ARG A 35 -18.65 -1.87 3.09
N LYS A 36 -19.37 -0.75 3.05
CA LYS A 36 -19.84 -0.16 1.78
C LYS A 36 -18.68 0.31 0.90
N LEU A 37 -17.61 0.86 1.50
CA LEU A 37 -16.43 1.31 0.79
C LEU A 37 -15.72 0.13 0.10
N MET A 38 -15.50 -0.99 0.82
CA MET A 38 -14.85 -2.17 0.27
C MET A 38 -15.68 -2.84 -0.85
N GLN A 39 -16.99 -2.94 -0.66
CA GLN A 39 -17.91 -3.44 -1.70
C GLN A 39 -17.86 -2.56 -2.96
N LEU A 40 -17.92 -1.23 -2.78
CA LEU A 40 -17.83 -0.28 -3.88
C LEU A 40 -16.49 -0.35 -4.61
N ALA A 41 -15.39 -0.43 -3.85
CA ALA A 41 -14.05 -0.52 -4.41
C ALA A 41 -13.90 -1.77 -5.30
N GLU A 42 -14.38 -2.91 -4.84
CA GLU A 42 -14.37 -4.15 -5.64
C GLU A 42 -15.25 -4.02 -6.90
N GLN A 43 -16.50 -3.57 -6.74
CA GLN A 43 -17.46 -3.41 -7.86
C GLN A 43 -16.94 -2.45 -8.95
N ARG A 44 -16.31 -1.35 -8.56
CA ARG A 44 -15.78 -0.32 -9.47
C ARG A 44 -14.33 -0.55 -9.85
N ARG A 45 -13.67 -1.61 -9.34
CA ARG A 45 -12.24 -1.90 -9.54
C ARG A 45 -11.33 -0.75 -9.11
N LEU A 46 -11.69 -0.06 -8.04
CA LEU A 46 -10.89 1.02 -7.49
C LEU A 46 -9.79 0.45 -6.60
N VAL A 47 -8.65 1.15 -6.56
CA VAL A 47 -7.59 0.88 -5.59
C VAL A 47 -8.00 1.49 -4.26
N VAL A 48 -7.86 0.75 -3.17
CA VAL A 48 -8.06 1.27 -1.81
C VAL A 48 -6.71 1.60 -1.21
N LEU A 49 -6.56 2.77 -0.58
CA LEU A 49 -5.40 3.09 0.27
C LEU A 49 -5.86 3.18 1.71
N ALA A 50 -5.34 2.31 2.57
CA ALA A 50 -5.77 2.18 3.95
C ALA A 50 -4.60 2.22 4.94
N HIS A 51 -4.69 3.11 5.94
CA HIS A 51 -3.79 3.23 7.07
C HIS A 51 -4.40 2.45 8.25
N VAL A 52 -4.04 1.18 8.36
CA VAL A 52 -4.67 0.21 9.27
C VAL A 52 -3.64 -0.79 9.79
N ASP A 53 -4.00 -1.51 10.85
CA ASP A 53 -3.24 -2.67 11.32
C ASP A 53 -3.52 -3.94 10.49
N ASP A 54 -2.89 -5.04 10.85
CA ASP A 54 -3.00 -6.32 10.16
C ASP A 54 -4.34 -7.04 10.38
N VAL A 55 -4.99 -6.80 11.52
CA VAL A 55 -6.32 -7.36 11.82
C VAL A 55 -7.38 -6.69 10.96
N ALA A 56 -7.30 -5.38 10.81
CA ALA A 56 -8.23 -4.64 9.95
C ALA A 56 -8.11 -5.05 8.48
N ILE A 57 -6.93 -5.47 7.98
CA ILE A 57 -6.79 -6.01 6.62
C ILE A 57 -7.72 -7.22 6.43
N ASP A 58 -7.66 -8.22 7.32
CA ASP A 58 -8.54 -9.39 7.21
C ASP A 58 -10.03 -9.01 7.26
N LEU A 59 -10.40 -8.07 8.14
CA LEU A 59 -11.78 -7.60 8.26
C LEU A 59 -12.26 -6.84 7.01
N LEU A 60 -11.45 -5.93 6.47
CA LEU A 60 -11.77 -5.19 5.25
C LEU A 60 -11.95 -6.14 4.06
N MET A 61 -11.03 -7.09 3.88
CA MET A 61 -11.09 -8.07 2.79
C MET A 61 -12.32 -8.97 2.87
N ALA A 62 -12.75 -9.34 4.08
CA ALA A 62 -13.96 -10.15 4.30
C ALA A 62 -15.26 -9.45 3.88
N HIS A 63 -15.27 -8.12 3.71
CA HIS A 63 -16.45 -7.37 3.28
C HIS A 63 -16.64 -7.31 1.76
N THR A 64 -15.74 -7.87 1.00
CA THR A 64 -15.84 -7.96 -0.46
C THR A 64 -16.51 -9.26 -0.89
N ALA A 65 -17.18 -9.27 -2.04
CA ALA A 65 -17.85 -10.47 -2.56
C ALA A 65 -16.85 -11.60 -2.83
N SER A 66 -15.65 -11.24 -3.26
CA SER A 66 -14.56 -12.20 -3.53
C SER A 66 -13.78 -12.62 -2.29
N GLN A 67 -14.14 -12.16 -1.09
CA GLN A 67 -13.36 -12.37 0.14
C GLN A 67 -11.90 -11.90 -0.01
N GLY A 68 -11.69 -10.75 -0.62
CA GLY A 68 -10.39 -10.12 -0.84
C GLY A 68 -9.62 -10.64 -2.06
N GLN A 69 -10.16 -11.59 -2.84
CA GLN A 69 -9.43 -12.16 -3.96
C GLN A 69 -9.35 -11.25 -5.19
N SER A 70 -10.29 -10.32 -5.34
CA SER A 70 -10.37 -9.42 -6.50
C SER A 70 -10.15 -7.95 -6.18
N VAL A 71 -10.09 -7.55 -4.91
CA VAL A 71 -9.87 -6.17 -4.49
C VAL A 71 -8.39 -5.82 -4.53
N ARG A 72 -8.08 -4.58 -4.90
CA ARG A 72 -6.73 -4.01 -4.87
C ARG A 72 -6.62 -3.06 -3.69
N LEU A 73 -5.73 -3.35 -2.74
CA LEU A 73 -5.54 -2.55 -1.54
C LEU A 73 -4.06 -2.25 -1.32
N ILE A 74 -3.74 -0.96 -1.18
CA ILE A 74 -2.44 -0.47 -0.72
C ILE A 74 -2.52 -0.35 0.80
N TRP A 75 -1.68 -1.09 1.49
CA TRP A 75 -1.55 -1.07 2.93
C TRP A 75 -0.48 -0.06 3.35
N ALA A 76 -0.91 1.10 3.79
CA ALA A 76 0.00 2.19 4.18
C ALA A 76 0.97 1.73 5.27
N HIS A 77 2.24 2.07 5.10
CA HIS A 77 3.36 1.68 5.97
C HIS A 77 3.51 0.16 6.17
N THR A 78 2.83 -0.66 5.35
CA THR A 78 2.73 -2.12 5.54
C THR A 78 2.33 -2.47 6.97
N GLY A 79 1.38 -1.73 7.51
CA GLY A 79 0.81 -1.86 8.84
C GLY A 79 1.36 -0.89 9.88
N ILE A 80 0.42 -0.26 10.59
CA ILE A 80 0.73 0.57 11.75
C ILE A 80 1.24 -0.30 12.90
N GLY A 81 2.14 0.25 13.73
CA GLY A 81 2.65 -0.44 14.91
C GLY A 81 3.73 -1.49 14.66
N GLY A 82 4.23 -1.65 13.43
CA GLY A 82 5.37 -2.53 13.17
C GLY A 82 5.01 -4.02 13.12
N VAL A 83 4.04 -4.38 12.29
CA VAL A 83 3.60 -5.78 12.07
C VAL A 83 4.78 -6.70 11.73
N PRO A 84 4.91 -7.89 12.34
CA PRO A 84 5.99 -8.83 12.05
C PRO A 84 6.04 -9.24 10.57
N VAL A 85 7.24 -9.41 9.99
CA VAL A 85 7.43 -9.77 8.58
C VAL A 85 6.71 -11.06 8.19
N ALA A 86 6.72 -12.06 9.07
CA ALA A 86 5.99 -13.33 8.84
C ALA A 86 4.47 -13.12 8.68
N ARG A 87 3.89 -12.15 9.40
CA ARG A 87 2.46 -11.83 9.27
C ARG A 87 2.20 -11.06 7.96
N VAL A 88 3.08 -10.15 7.57
CA VAL A 88 3.02 -9.48 6.26
C VAL A 88 3.06 -10.51 5.13
N ASP A 89 3.99 -11.45 5.17
CA ASP A 89 4.12 -12.55 4.21
C ASP A 89 2.82 -13.36 4.09
N ALA A 90 2.24 -13.75 5.23
CA ALA A 90 0.99 -14.50 5.26
C ALA A 90 -0.19 -13.74 4.62
N LEU A 91 -0.30 -12.43 4.88
CA LEU A 91 -1.34 -11.59 4.30
C LEU A 91 -1.15 -11.38 2.78
N LEU A 92 0.09 -11.17 2.32
CA LEU A 92 0.41 -11.07 0.91
C LEU A 92 0.12 -12.39 0.15
N ALA A 93 0.40 -13.53 0.78
CA ALA A 93 0.08 -14.84 0.22
C ALA A 93 -1.43 -15.09 0.14
N ARG A 94 -2.19 -14.62 1.14
CA ARG A 94 -3.65 -14.80 1.22
C ARG A 94 -4.41 -13.91 0.24
N TYR A 95 -4.00 -12.65 0.08
CA TYR A 95 -4.73 -11.65 -0.69
C TYR A 95 -3.94 -11.20 -1.92
N PRO A 96 -4.29 -11.70 -3.14
CA PRO A 96 -3.53 -11.41 -4.36
C PRO A 96 -3.42 -9.94 -4.73
N GLY A 97 -4.40 -9.12 -4.37
CA GLY A 97 -4.43 -7.68 -4.65
C GLY A 97 -3.92 -6.78 -3.50
N LEU A 98 -3.41 -7.37 -2.40
CA LEU A 98 -2.80 -6.59 -1.31
C LEU A 98 -1.39 -6.16 -1.71
N VAL A 99 -1.07 -4.88 -1.54
CA VAL A 99 0.24 -4.26 -1.83
C VAL A 99 0.71 -3.52 -0.59
N GLY A 100 1.92 -3.78 -0.12
CA GLY A 100 2.54 -3.06 0.99
C GLY A 100 3.16 -1.74 0.51
N GLU A 101 2.84 -0.64 1.18
CA GLU A 101 3.51 0.64 0.99
C GLU A 101 4.57 0.82 2.08
N LEU A 102 5.74 1.36 1.75
CA LEU A 102 6.95 1.25 2.58
C LEU A 102 7.39 2.56 3.26
N SER A 103 6.65 3.67 3.13
CA SER A 103 7.03 4.90 3.82
C SER A 103 7.00 4.72 5.33
N TYR A 104 8.02 5.23 6.00
CA TYR A 104 8.15 5.17 7.47
C TYR A 104 7.92 3.78 8.09
N ARG A 105 8.15 2.71 7.33
CA ARG A 105 7.96 1.34 7.83
C ARG A 105 9.01 1.00 8.89
N PRO A 106 8.64 0.77 10.16
CA PRO A 106 9.58 0.36 11.20
C PRO A 106 10.25 -0.98 10.86
N GLY A 107 11.56 -1.07 11.09
CA GLY A 107 12.33 -2.29 10.87
C GLY A 107 12.61 -2.65 9.41
N LEU A 108 12.24 -1.79 8.45
CA LEU A 108 12.55 -1.99 7.04
C LEU A 108 14.06 -1.87 6.76
N VAL A 109 14.68 -0.85 7.36
CA VAL A 109 16.09 -0.50 7.15
C VAL A 109 16.85 -0.72 8.45
N CYS A 110 17.95 -1.43 8.35
CA CYS A 110 18.91 -1.72 9.41
C CYS A 110 20.10 -0.74 9.36
N ASP A 111 21.10 -0.97 10.23
CA ASP A 111 22.30 -0.17 10.31
C ASP A 111 23.00 -0.08 8.93
N GLY A 112 23.54 1.09 8.63
CA GLY A 112 24.18 1.36 7.33
C GLY A 112 23.21 1.67 6.18
N GLY A 113 21.91 1.85 6.45
CA GLY A 113 20.94 2.29 5.45
C GLY A 113 20.51 1.22 4.46
N GLN A 114 20.80 -0.05 4.74
CA GLN A 114 20.43 -1.19 3.91
C GLN A 114 19.15 -1.87 4.43
N LEU A 115 18.44 -2.58 3.55
CA LEU A 115 17.30 -3.41 3.97
C LEU A 115 17.72 -4.41 5.04
N CYS A 116 16.92 -4.55 6.08
CA CYS A 116 17.07 -5.66 7.00
C CYS A 116 16.90 -7.00 6.24
N PRO A 117 17.65 -8.05 6.59
CA PRO A 117 17.65 -9.30 5.83
C PRO A 117 16.25 -9.89 5.58
N GLU A 118 15.40 -9.89 6.60
CA GLU A 118 14.05 -10.40 6.52
C GLU A 118 13.15 -9.61 5.55
N TRP A 119 13.32 -8.29 5.47
CA TRP A 119 12.61 -7.45 4.51
C TRP A 119 13.15 -7.64 3.10
N ARG A 120 14.48 -7.76 2.96
CA ARG A 120 15.08 -8.06 1.68
C ARG A 120 14.54 -9.36 1.10
N ASP A 121 14.47 -10.42 1.90
CA ASP A 121 13.95 -11.72 1.50
C ASP A 121 12.45 -11.62 1.14
N LEU A 122 11.66 -10.86 1.90
CA LEU A 122 10.24 -10.63 1.61
C LEU A 122 10.03 -9.89 0.28
N LEU A 123 10.82 -8.85 0.00
CA LEU A 123 10.74 -8.11 -1.26
C LEU A 123 11.16 -9.00 -2.46
N LEU A 124 12.14 -9.86 -2.28
CA LEU A 124 12.54 -10.83 -3.30
C LEU A 124 11.48 -11.90 -3.55
N LYS A 125 10.81 -12.35 -2.49
CA LYS A 125 9.69 -13.32 -2.58
C LYS A 125 8.46 -12.73 -3.26
N HIS A 126 8.17 -11.45 -3.01
CA HIS A 126 6.99 -10.75 -3.51
C HIS A 126 7.34 -9.49 -4.33
N PRO A 127 8.09 -9.60 -5.44
CA PRO A 127 8.67 -8.44 -6.14
C PRO A 127 7.65 -7.50 -6.77
N THR A 128 6.40 -7.94 -6.92
CA THR A 128 5.30 -7.15 -7.51
C THR A 128 4.32 -6.60 -6.48
N ARG A 129 4.64 -6.74 -5.18
CA ARG A 129 3.68 -6.52 -4.11
C ARG A 129 4.06 -5.39 -3.15
N PHE A 130 5.06 -4.57 -3.52
CA PHE A 130 5.48 -3.42 -2.73
C PHE A 130 5.60 -2.17 -3.58
N VAL A 131 5.26 -1.04 -2.97
CA VAL A 131 5.43 0.31 -3.53
C VAL A 131 6.11 1.21 -2.51
N ILE A 132 6.81 2.23 -2.98
CA ILE A 132 7.32 3.31 -2.12
C ILE A 132 6.37 4.49 -2.16
N GLY A 133 6.21 5.14 -1.02
CA GLY A 133 5.50 6.40 -0.86
C GLY A 133 6.34 7.40 -0.08
N SER A 134 5.86 8.59 0.10
CA SER A 134 6.57 9.64 0.84
C SER A 134 5.89 10.05 2.14
N ASP A 135 4.60 9.79 2.27
CA ASP A 135 3.77 10.19 3.41
C ASP A 135 3.98 11.69 3.79
N THR A 136 4.07 12.54 2.76
CA THR A 136 4.32 13.99 2.90
C THR A 136 3.04 14.80 3.05
N TRP A 137 2.15 14.38 3.96
CA TRP A 137 0.85 15.01 4.17
C TRP A 137 0.89 16.34 4.93
N VAL A 138 2.02 16.68 5.61
CA VAL A 138 2.25 17.97 6.28
C VAL A 138 3.50 18.67 5.73
N ASN A 139 3.49 20.02 5.75
CA ASN A 139 4.57 20.83 5.18
C ASN A 139 5.96 20.49 5.75
N GLN A 140 6.03 20.14 7.04
CA GLN A 140 7.29 19.76 7.69
C GLN A 140 7.94 18.52 7.06
N ARG A 141 7.15 17.56 6.58
CA ARG A 141 7.67 16.34 5.94
C ARG A 141 8.25 16.60 4.55
N TRP A 142 7.77 17.61 3.84
CA TRP A 142 8.33 18.02 2.54
C TRP A 142 9.78 18.47 2.65
N GLN A 143 10.20 19.00 3.80
CA GLN A 143 11.60 19.41 4.03
C GLN A 143 12.55 18.20 4.04
N HIS A 144 12.06 17.01 4.29
CA HIS A 144 12.82 15.76 4.34
C HIS A 144 12.64 14.88 3.08
N TYR A 145 11.81 15.31 2.12
CA TYR A 145 11.46 14.49 0.96
C TYR A 145 12.68 14.04 0.15
N GLU A 146 13.61 14.95 -0.13
CA GLU A 146 14.81 14.58 -0.89
C GLU A 146 15.73 13.61 -0.14
N ALA A 147 15.85 13.76 1.18
CA ALA A 147 16.62 12.85 2.02
C ALA A 147 15.97 11.46 2.00
N GLN A 148 14.67 11.37 2.19
CA GLN A 148 13.91 10.13 2.11
C GLN A 148 14.08 9.44 0.75
N MET A 149 14.03 10.19 -0.35
CA MET A 149 14.23 9.63 -1.69
C MET A 149 15.67 9.16 -1.91
N ARG A 150 16.68 9.78 -1.29
CA ARG A 150 18.07 9.29 -1.31
C ARG A 150 18.20 7.98 -0.53
N ASP A 151 17.58 7.89 0.64
CA ASP A 151 17.58 6.68 1.46
C ASP A 151 16.92 5.50 0.72
N TYR A 152 15.81 5.76 0.02
CA TYR A 152 15.18 4.75 -0.83
C TYR A 152 16.11 4.27 -1.94
N ARG A 153 16.83 5.16 -2.63
CA ARG A 153 17.80 4.76 -3.66
C ARG A 153 18.93 3.91 -3.07
N THR A 154 19.35 4.19 -1.84
CA THR A 154 20.42 3.44 -1.16
C THR A 154 20.02 1.98 -0.97
N TRP A 155 18.90 1.70 -0.32
CA TRP A 155 18.51 0.31 -0.09
C TRP A 155 17.93 -0.38 -1.34
N LEU A 156 17.31 0.35 -2.27
CA LEU A 156 16.89 -0.21 -3.57
C LEU A 156 18.10 -0.70 -4.36
N GLY A 157 19.26 0.00 -4.27
CA GLY A 157 20.52 -0.42 -4.89
C GLY A 157 21.06 -1.76 -4.39
N GLY A 158 20.62 -2.24 -3.23
CA GLY A 158 20.93 -3.57 -2.69
C GLY A 158 20.07 -4.71 -3.24
N LEU A 159 19.04 -4.39 -4.04
CA LEU A 159 18.17 -5.38 -4.69
C LEU A 159 18.60 -5.65 -6.14
N PRO A 160 18.25 -6.81 -6.72
CA PRO A 160 18.35 -7.03 -8.16
C PRO A 160 17.64 -5.93 -8.94
N ALA A 161 18.24 -5.45 -10.03
CA ALA A 161 17.76 -4.27 -10.77
C ALA A 161 16.28 -4.35 -11.19
N ASN A 162 15.82 -5.53 -11.60
CA ASN A 162 14.43 -5.75 -11.98
C ASN A 162 13.46 -5.64 -10.78
N VAL A 163 13.87 -6.05 -9.58
CA VAL A 163 13.07 -5.93 -8.36
C VAL A 163 13.08 -4.48 -7.88
N ALA A 164 14.25 -3.83 -7.85
CA ALA A 164 14.38 -2.42 -7.50
C ALA A 164 13.49 -1.53 -8.38
N GLN A 165 13.49 -1.73 -9.70
CA GLN A 165 12.66 -0.99 -10.65
C GLN A 165 11.16 -1.20 -10.38
N ARG A 166 10.76 -2.44 -10.10
CA ARG A 166 9.36 -2.73 -9.76
C ARG A 166 8.91 -2.01 -8.50
N VAL A 167 9.68 -2.11 -7.42
CA VAL A 167 9.35 -1.49 -6.14
C VAL A 167 9.39 0.04 -6.25
N ALA A 168 10.37 0.60 -6.97
CA ALA A 168 10.55 2.04 -7.10
C ALA A 168 9.36 2.74 -7.82
N TRP A 169 8.81 2.13 -8.87
CA TRP A 169 7.73 2.76 -9.64
C TRP A 169 6.86 1.77 -10.43
N GLY A 170 7.41 0.64 -10.91
CA GLY A 170 6.72 -0.24 -11.84
C GLY A 170 5.46 -0.87 -11.26
N ASN A 171 5.48 -1.22 -9.96
CA ASN A 171 4.31 -1.78 -9.29
C ASN A 171 3.19 -0.74 -9.12
N ALA A 172 3.54 0.51 -8.78
CA ALA A 172 2.57 1.59 -8.68
C ALA A 172 1.96 1.91 -10.07
N ALA A 173 2.78 1.96 -11.11
CA ALA A 173 2.32 2.17 -12.47
C ALA A 173 1.34 1.09 -12.93
N ALA A 174 1.66 -0.19 -12.70
CA ALA A 174 0.79 -1.31 -13.03
C ALA A 174 -0.52 -1.29 -12.22
N LEU A 175 -0.43 -1.00 -10.91
CA LEU A 175 -1.59 -0.96 -10.01
C LEU A 175 -2.58 0.13 -10.41
N LEU A 176 -2.07 1.30 -10.80
CA LEU A 176 -2.88 2.47 -11.16
C LEU A 176 -3.21 2.52 -12.66
N GLY A 177 -2.71 1.59 -13.46
CA GLY A 177 -2.93 1.53 -14.90
C GLY A 177 -2.38 2.78 -15.60
N VAL A 178 -1.19 3.25 -15.20
CA VAL A 178 -0.45 4.33 -15.85
C VAL A 178 0.75 3.72 -16.55
N ASP A 179 0.87 3.93 -17.86
CA ASP A 179 2.03 3.50 -18.61
C ASP A 179 3.25 4.30 -18.13
N GLY A 180 4.29 3.59 -17.73
CA GLY A 180 5.57 4.22 -17.40
C GLY A 180 6.13 4.89 -18.67
N ARG A 181 6.03 6.20 -18.71
CA ARG A 181 6.68 7.03 -19.73
C ARG A 181 8.13 7.27 -19.38
#